data_5ec217e98562b3cbe756cadd9e51fb96
#
_entry.id   5ec217e98562b3cbe756cadd9e51fb96
#
_cell.length_a   1.000
_cell.length_b   1.000
_cell.length_c   1.000
_cell.angle_alpha   90.00
_cell.angle_beta   90.00
_cell.angle_gamma   90.00
#
_symmetry.space_group_name_H-M   'P 1'
#
loop_
_entity.id
_entity.type
_entity.pdbx_description
1 polymer ?
#
loop_
_entity_poly.entity_id
_entity_poly.type
_entity_poly.pdbx_seq_one_letter_code
_entity_poly.pdbx_strand_id
1 'polypeptide(L)'
;MTGVLASFRYLLLDLIGADDTPRPQVPAGLPPALHDLVADAIARLVAYQGPGYAVLYLQRLRRFSRRRDVGDAMCAEIARLMLARMCYDDPIARAHRALCAAGADSAADTSVAVLLEDVVACLPAPLLTIPVVGVDWSQWCRASKPLRFRATRPWGRFGLRRLAGLRRWRLFSPRYARERAWVEHWLHMIDRGLTRQPAAVPEIVASATMIAGDGAGYRRGVADWCAIIDGLVRPAFDRKLALPDIAAAMGEARAASDSPGGVAAAVETIRKRAAPSA
;
A
#
# COMPACT_ATOMS: atom_id res chain seq x y z
N MET A 1 -18.04 -13.92 -6.04
CA MET A 1 -17.79 -13.15 -7.28
C MET A 1 -18.51 -11.80 -7.33
N THR A 2 -19.66 -11.62 -6.69
CA THR A 2 -20.45 -10.38 -6.72
C THR A 2 -19.77 -9.16 -6.09
N GLY A 3 -18.93 -9.32 -5.05
CA GLY A 3 -18.26 -8.21 -4.38
C GLY A 3 -17.15 -7.53 -5.17
N VAL A 4 -16.39 -8.27 -5.98
CA VAL A 4 -15.28 -7.71 -6.79
C VAL A 4 -15.81 -6.86 -7.95
N LEU A 5 -16.88 -7.32 -8.59
CA LEU A 5 -17.55 -6.57 -9.66
C LEU A 5 -18.19 -5.29 -9.14
N ALA A 6 -18.80 -5.32 -7.95
CA ALA A 6 -19.36 -4.14 -7.31
C ALA A 6 -18.27 -3.10 -6.99
N SER A 7 -17.12 -3.54 -6.44
CA SER A 7 -15.98 -2.66 -6.16
C SER A 7 -15.41 -2.04 -7.42
N PHE A 8 -15.29 -2.82 -8.50
CA PHE A 8 -14.81 -2.33 -9.79
C PHE A 8 -15.76 -1.29 -10.41
N ARG A 9 -17.07 -1.53 -10.30
CA ARG A 9 -18.09 -0.58 -10.71
C ARG A 9 -18.00 0.75 -9.95
N TYR A 10 -17.84 0.71 -8.63
CA TYR A 10 -17.67 1.92 -7.83
C TYR A 10 -16.41 2.70 -8.21
N LEU A 11 -15.29 2.00 -8.43
CA LEU A 11 -14.06 2.62 -8.87
C LEU A 11 -14.18 3.27 -10.26
N LEU A 12 -14.94 2.65 -11.18
CA LEU A 12 -15.24 3.22 -12.49
C LEU A 12 -16.14 4.45 -12.39
N LEU A 13 -17.17 4.45 -11.56
CA LEU A 13 -18.06 5.59 -11.34
C LEU A 13 -17.29 6.78 -10.74
N ASP A 14 -16.39 6.53 -9.81
CA ASP A 14 -15.49 7.55 -9.23
C ASP A 14 -14.57 8.16 -10.33
N LEU A 15 -14.12 7.35 -11.29
CA LEU A 15 -13.31 7.80 -12.41
C LEU A 15 -14.08 8.72 -13.35
N ILE A 16 -15.36 8.41 -13.64
CA ILE A 16 -16.22 9.19 -14.56
C ILE A 16 -16.62 10.53 -13.93
N GLY A 17 -16.34 10.73 -12.61
CA GLY A 17 -16.67 11.98 -11.91
C GLY A 17 -18.16 12.09 -11.55
N ALA A 18 -18.85 10.95 -11.47
CA ALA A 18 -20.16 10.88 -10.85
C ALA A 18 -19.98 11.03 -9.32
N ASP A 19 -19.84 12.28 -8.87
CA ASP A 19 -19.70 12.66 -7.46
C ASP A 19 -20.94 12.34 -6.60
N ASP A 20 -21.98 11.77 -7.23
CA ASP A 20 -23.25 11.39 -6.58
C ASP A 20 -23.17 10.06 -5.82
N THR A 21 -22.02 9.37 -5.78
CA THR A 21 -21.89 8.14 -4.98
C THR A 21 -21.90 8.50 -3.50
N PRO A 22 -22.90 8.05 -2.73
CA PRO A 22 -23.00 8.41 -1.32
C PRO A 22 -21.79 7.89 -0.56
N ARG A 23 -21.30 8.72 0.37
CA ARG A 23 -20.20 8.34 1.26
C ARG A 23 -20.60 7.09 2.04
N PRO A 24 -19.79 6.02 2.04
CA PRO A 24 -20.12 4.82 2.78
C PRO A 24 -20.14 5.11 4.28
N GLN A 25 -21.07 4.48 4.98
CA GLN A 25 -21.18 4.56 6.43
C GLN A 25 -20.44 3.41 7.09
N VAL A 26 -20.11 3.59 8.38
CA VAL A 26 -19.56 2.51 9.21
C VAL A 26 -20.57 1.37 9.27
N PRO A 27 -20.19 0.11 8.94
CA PRO A 27 -21.10 -1.01 8.97
C PRO A 27 -21.62 -1.30 10.39
N ALA A 28 -22.91 -1.43 10.58
CA ALA A 28 -23.55 -1.69 11.88
C ALA A 28 -23.08 -3.00 12.57
N GLY A 29 -22.52 -3.96 11.82
CA GLY A 29 -22.02 -5.23 12.36
C GLY A 29 -20.54 -5.22 12.77
N LEU A 30 -19.90 -4.03 12.85
CA LEU A 30 -18.54 -3.88 13.38
C LEU A 30 -18.57 -3.74 14.91
N PRO A 31 -17.55 -4.27 15.63
CA PRO A 31 -17.40 -4.00 17.05
C PRO A 31 -17.34 -2.49 17.34
N PRO A 32 -18.02 -2.00 18.41
CA PRO A 32 -18.03 -0.56 18.75
C PRO A 32 -16.62 0.05 18.87
N ALA A 33 -15.67 -0.73 19.40
CA ALA A 33 -14.27 -0.31 19.54
C ALA A 33 -13.58 0.07 18.21
N LEU A 34 -14.13 -0.36 17.06
CA LEU A 34 -13.59 -0.08 15.73
C LEU A 34 -14.31 1.08 15.03
N HIS A 35 -15.41 1.60 15.57
CA HIS A 35 -16.26 2.55 14.88
C HIS A 35 -15.50 3.85 14.55
N ASP A 36 -14.82 4.44 15.52
CA ASP A 36 -14.09 5.71 15.31
C ASP A 36 -12.92 5.53 14.33
N LEU A 37 -12.16 4.45 14.48
CA LEU A 37 -11.06 4.10 13.56
C LEU A 37 -11.57 3.95 12.12
N VAL A 38 -12.68 3.24 11.93
CA VAL A 38 -13.24 2.98 10.61
C VAL A 38 -13.90 4.23 10.03
N ALA A 39 -14.51 5.08 10.86
CA ALA A 39 -15.06 6.36 10.43
C ALA A 39 -13.95 7.31 9.92
N ASP A 40 -12.83 7.41 10.64
CA ASP A 40 -11.65 8.17 10.20
C ASP A 40 -11.08 7.56 8.90
N ALA A 41 -10.96 6.25 8.83
CA ALA A 41 -10.48 5.56 7.64
C ALA A 41 -11.35 5.86 6.41
N ILE A 42 -12.67 5.81 6.53
CA ILE A 42 -13.61 6.18 5.46
C ILE A 42 -13.38 7.62 5.02
N ALA A 43 -13.25 8.56 5.97
CA ALA A 43 -13.02 9.97 5.67
C ALA A 43 -11.74 10.17 4.85
N ARG A 44 -10.64 9.56 5.30
CA ARG A 44 -9.32 9.65 4.65
C ARG A 44 -9.31 8.99 3.27
N LEU A 45 -9.92 7.82 3.12
CA LEU A 45 -9.99 7.10 1.83
C LEU A 45 -10.85 7.83 0.81
N VAL A 46 -11.97 8.43 1.24
CA VAL A 46 -12.80 9.28 0.37
C VAL A 46 -12.01 10.52 -0.07
N ALA A 47 -11.30 11.18 0.83
CA ALA A 47 -10.44 12.31 0.49
C ALA A 47 -9.28 11.89 -0.43
N TYR A 48 -8.71 10.68 -0.23
CA TYR A 48 -7.57 10.17 -0.99
C TYR A 48 -7.94 9.76 -2.41
N GLN A 49 -9.02 8.98 -2.61
CA GLN A 49 -9.38 8.44 -3.94
C GLN A 49 -10.88 8.50 -4.26
N GLY A 50 -11.76 8.56 -3.27
CA GLY A 50 -13.21 8.64 -3.46
C GLY A 50 -13.98 7.55 -2.73
N PRO A 51 -15.34 7.62 -2.75
CA PRO A 51 -16.22 6.72 -2.01
C PRO A 51 -16.02 5.24 -2.35
N GLY A 52 -15.82 4.91 -3.62
CA GLY A 52 -15.58 3.54 -4.08
C GLY A 52 -14.34 2.90 -3.46
N TYR A 53 -13.32 3.69 -3.20
CA TYR A 53 -12.09 3.22 -2.55
C TYR A 53 -12.30 2.90 -1.06
N ALA A 54 -13.14 3.68 -0.37
CA ALA A 54 -13.56 3.39 0.99
C ALA A 54 -14.45 2.12 1.05
N VAL A 55 -15.31 1.89 0.05
CA VAL A 55 -16.07 0.64 -0.06
C VAL A 55 -15.15 -0.57 -0.20
N LEU A 56 -14.10 -0.48 -1.02
CA LEU A 56 -13.10 -1.54 -1.17
C LEU A 56 -12.41 -1.86 0.17
N TYR A 57 -12.04 -0.83 0.94
CA TYR A 57 -11.47 -1.00 2.27
C TYR A 57 -12.43 -1.76 3.21
N LEU A 58 -13.70 -1.35 3.27
CA LEU A 58 -14.71 -2.00 4.10
C LEU A 58 -14.95 -3.47 3.71
N GLN A 59 -14.92 -3.78 2.42
CA GLN A 59 -15.04 -5.16 1.94
C GLN A 59 -13.87 -6.03 2.38
N ARG A 60 -12.65 -5.49 2.34
CA ARG A 60 -11.44 -6.17 2.83
C ARG A 60 -11.50 -6.39 4.34
N LEU A 61 -11.89 -5.36 5.09
CA LEU A 61 -11.98 -5.44 6.55
C LEU A 61 -13.03 -6.47 7.01
N ARG A 62 -14.14 -6.63 6.28
CA ARG A 62 -15.18 -7.63 6.57
C ARG A 62 -14.66 -9.06 6.58
N ARG A 63 -13.55 -9.36 5.92
CA ARG A 63 -12.93 -10.71 5.93
C ARG A 63 -12.48 -11.09 7.33
N PHE A 64 -12.07 -10.12 8.13
CA PHE A 64 -11.49 -10.32 9.47
C PHE A 64 -12.47 -9.98 10.59
N SER A 65 -13.24 -8.90 10.47
CA SER A 65 -14.17 -8.43 11.51
C SER A 65 -15.34 -9.40 11.81
N ARG A 66 -15.60 -10.37 10.94
CA ARG A 66 -16.62 -11.40 11.14
C ARG A 66 -16.05 -12.72 11.67
N ARG A 67 -14.75 -12.81 11.84
CA ARG A 67 -14.10 -14.04 12.31
C ARG A 67 -14.05 -14.06 13.83
N ARG A 68 -14.40 -15.20 14.41
CA ARG A 68 -14.34 -15.40 15.87
C ARG A 68 -12.92 -15.57 16.41
N ASP A 69 -11.98 -15.97 15.56
CA ASP A 69 -10.57 -16.16 15.86
C ASP A 69 -9.73 -14.87 15.69
N VAL A 70 -10.37 -13.75 15.34
CA VAL A 70 -9.74 -12.42 15.26
C VAL A 70 -10.37 -11.53 16.33
N GLY A 71 -9.61 -11.25 17.39
CA GLY A 71 -10.03 -10.30 18.42
C GLY A 71 -10.03 -8.85 17.93
N ASP A 72 -10.75 -7.97 18.64
CA ASP A 72 -10.92 -6.57 18.27
C ASP A 72 -9.59 -5.81 18.10
N ALA A 73 -8.62 -6.05 18.98
CA ALA A 73 -7.29 -5.44 18.90
C ALA A 73 -6.55 -5.83 17.61
N MET A 74 -6.60 -7.09 17.22
CA MET A 74 -6.00 -7.57 15.97
C MET A 74 -6.73 -7.00 14.76
N CYS A 75 -8.06 -6.96 14.81
CA CYS A 75 -8.87 -6.36 13.74
C CYS A 75 -8.57 -4.86 13.59
N ALA A 76 -8.39 -4.13 14.69
CA ALA A 76 -8.00 -2.72 14.69
C ALA A 76 -6.62 -2.52 14.05
N GLU A 77 -5.65 -3.37 14.36
CA GLU A 77 -4.30 -3.28 13.80
C GLU A 77 -4.31 -3.58 12.29
N ILE A 78 -5.04 -4.61 11.84
CA ILE A 78 -5.25 -4.89 10.42
C ILE A 78 -5.90 -3.69 9.73
N ALA A 79 -6.94 -3.11 10.32
CA ALA A 79 -7.64 -1.95 9.78
C ALA A 79 -6.71 -0.74 9.64
N ARG A 80 -5.92 -0.44 10.68
CA ARG A 80 -4.96 0.67 10.72
C ARG A 80 -3.85 0.53 9.66
N LEU A 81 -3.23 -0.65 9.58
CA LEU A 81 -2.15 -0.90 8.62
C LEU A 81 -2.67 -0.96 7.19
N MET A 82 -3.84 -1.55 6.97
CA MET A 82 -4.49 -1.54 5.66
C MET A 82 -4.82 -0.12 5.19
N LEU A 83 -5.33 0.75 6.08
CA LEU A 83 -5.54 2.16 5.77
C LEU A 83 -4.23 2.85 5.36
N ALA A 84 -3.16 2.66 6.14
CA ALA A 84 -1.85 3.24 5.85
C ALA A 84 -1.31 2.78 4.47
N ARG A 85 -1.55 1.52 4.12
CA ARG A 85 -1.14 0.96 2.82
C ARG A 85 -2.05 1.40 1.67
N MET A 86 -3.32 1.61 1.91
CA MET A 86 -4.25 2.12 0.89
C MET A 86 -4.09 3.62 0.66
N CYS A 87 -3.72 4.39 1.69
CA CYS A 87 -3.38 5.81 1.59
C CYS A 87 -1.86 6.02 1.49
N TYR A 88 -1.18 5.28 0.61
CA TYR A 88 0.27 5.37 0.44
C TYR A 88 0.72 6.75 -0.05
N ASP A 89 1.93 7.15 0.35
CA ASP A 89 2.50 8.42 -0.05
C ASP A 89 3.03 8.35 -1.49
N ASP A 90 2.41 9.12 -2.39
CA ASP A 90 2.79 9.22 -3.79
C ASP A 90 2.89 10.69 -4.23
N PRO A 91 3.47 11.00 -5.40
CA PRO A 91 3.54 12.35 -5.93
C PRO A 91 2.18 13.07 -6.01
N ILE A 92 1.09 12.34 -6.27
CA ILE A 92 -0.26 12.89 -6.37
C ILE A 92 -0.74 13.36 -4.98
N ALA A 93 -0.58 12.52 -3.95
CA ALA A 93 -0.96 12.86 -2.58
C ALA A 93 -0.11 14.01 -2.02
N ARG A 94 1.20 14.02 -2.31
CA ARG A 94 2.11 15.11 -1.93
C ARG A 94 1.70 16.43 -2.58
N ALA A 95 1.40 16.41 -3.87
CA ALA A 95 0.96 17.60 -4.60
C ALA A 95 -0.36 18.15 -4.03
N HIS A 96 -1.32 17.27 -3.75
CA HIS A 96 -2.60 17.68 -3.15
C HIS A 96 -2.42 18.33 -1.79
N ARG A 97 -1.64 17.69 -0.87
CA ARG A 97 -1.35 18.25 0.45
C ARG A 97 -0.68 19.62 0.38
N ALA A 98 0.30 19.78 -0.52
CA ALA A 98 1.00 21.04 -0.71
C ALA A 98 0.08 22.16 -1.21
N LEU A 99 -0.85 21.84 -2.11
CA LEU A 99 -1.83 22.81 -2.60
C LEU A 99 -2.82 23.21 -1.51
N CYS A 100 -3.27 22.26 -0.67
CA CYS A 100 -4.14 22.54 0.47
C CYS A 100 -3.42 23.42 1.51
N ALA A 101 -2.17 23.10 1.85
CA ALA A 101 -1.38 23.88 2.80
C ALA A 101 -1.13 25.33 2.31
N ALA A 102 -0.75 25.49 1.03
CA ALA A 102 -0.56 26.81 0.43
C ALA A 102 -1.85 27.62 0.23
N GLY A 103 -3.02 26.96 0.31
CA GLY A 103 -4.32 27.63 0.33
C GLY A 103 -4.72 28.11 1.71
N ALA A 104 -4.29 27.40 2.76
CA ALA A 104 -4.57 27.74 4.16
C ALA A 104 -3.62 28.83 4.70
N ASP A 105 -2.35 28.81 4.30
CA ASP A 105 -1.34 29.80 4.68
C ASP A 105 -0.52 30.21 3.45
N SER A 106 -0.80 31.43 2.97
CA SER A 106 -0.12 31.97 1.77
C SER A 106 1.38 32.27 1.98
N ALA A 107 1.84 32.31 3.23
CA ALA A 107 3.23 32.62 3.59
C ALA A 107 4.10 31.34 3.71
N ALA A 108 3.50 30.16 3.82
CA ALA A 108 4.23 28.91 3.92
C ALA A 108 4.93 28.57 2.60
N ASP A 109 6.27 28.63 2.55
CA ASP A 109 7.06 28.16 1.38
C ASP A 109 7.02 26.62 1.32
N THR A 110 5.89 26.12 0.85
CA THR A 110 5.67 24.67 0.71
C THR A 110 6.36 24.19 -0.55
N SER A 111 7.52 23.58 -0.40
CA SER A 111 8.23 22.90 -1.47
C SER A 111 7.96 21.40 -1.42
N VAL A 112 7.70 20.80 -2.58
CA VAL A 112 7.52 19.35 -2.75
C VAL A 112 8.62 18.82 -3.64
N ALA A 113 9.37 17.85 -3.13
CA ALA A 113 10.31 17.07 -3.92
C ALA A 113 9.67 15.70 -4.24
N VAL A 114 9.70 15.31 -5.51
CA VAL A 114 9.23 13.99 -5.99
C VAL A 114 10.27 13.44 -6.96
N LEU A 115 10.42 12.13 -7.02
CA LEU A 115 11.30 11.50 -8.00
C LEU A 115 10.57 11.36 -9.34
N LEU A 116 11.30 11.56 -10.44
CA LEU A 116 10.73 11.42 -11.79
C LEU A 116 10.17 10.00 -12.00
N GLU A 117 10.88 8.97 -11.55
CA GLU A 117 10.44 7.58 -11.61
C GLU A 117 9.08 7.36 -10.90
N ASP A 118 8.86 8.01 -9.75
CA ASP A 118 7.60 7.91 -9.01
C ASP A 118 6.47 8.65 -9.71
N VAL A 119 6.76 9.79 -10.36
CA VAL A 119 5.78 10.51 -11.19
C VAL A 119 5.36 9.64 -12.37
N VAL A 120 6.31 9.03 -13.07
CA VAL A 120 6.03 8.14 -14.21
C VAL A 120 5.24 6.91 -13.74
N ALA A 121 5.56 6.34 -12.59
CA ALA A 121 4.82 5.22 -12.02
C ALA A 121 3.36 5.56 -11.65
N CYS A 122 3.02 6.85 -11.52
CA CYS A 122 1.65 7.34 -11.28
C CYS A 122 0.88 7.64 -12.57
N LEU A 123 1.53 7.65 -13.74
CA LEU A 123 0.84 7.82 -15.02
C LEU A 123 0.00 6.58 -15.37
N PRO A 124 -1.11 6.73 -16.10
CA PRO A 124 -1.87 5.59 -16.60
C PRO A 124 -1.01 4.67 -17.46
N ALA A 125 -1.07 3.36 -17.19
CA ALA A 125 -0.28 2.36 -17.94
C ALA A 125 -0.43 2.45 -19.46
N PRO A 126 -1.62 2.70 -20.04
CA PRO A 126 -1.75 2.88 -21.49
C PRO A 126 -0.91 4.03 -22.06
N LEU A 127 -0.71 5.11 -21.30
CA LEU A 127 0.13 6.23 -21.76
C LEU A 127 1.61 5.85 -21.87
N LEU A 128 2.07 4.92 -21.04
CA LEU A 128 3.45 4.45 -21.02
C LEU A 128 3.79 3.52 -22.22
N THR A 129 2.78 3.08 -22.96
CA THR A 129 2.94 2.28 -24.18
C THR A 129 2.94 3.11 -25.45
N ILE A 130 2.54 4.39 -25.36
CA ILE A 130 2.50 5.28 -26.51
C ILE A 130 3.92 5.80 -26.81
N PRO A 131 4.44 5.61 -28.04
CA PRO A 131 5.73 6.17 -28.42
C PRO A 131 5.59 7.70 -28.50
N VAL A 132 6.35 8.41 -27.68
CA VAL A 132 6.42 9.87 -27.69
C VAL A 132 7.81 10.27 -28.13
N VAL A 133 7.91 11.12 -29.15
CA VAL A 133 9.20 11.58 -29.69
C VAL A 133 10.02 12.25 -28.57
N GLY A 134 11.24 11.78 -28.37
CA GLY A 134 12.14 12.30 -27.34
C GLY A 134 11.89 11.79 -25.92
N VAL A 135 10.94 10.86 -25.72
CA VAL A 135 10.65 10.25 -24.41
C VAL A 135 10.94 8.75 -24.46
N ASP A 136 11.97 8.34 -23.74
CA ASP A 136 12.21 6.92 -23.43
C ASP A 136 11.61 6.56 -22.07
N TRP A 137 10.40 6.00 -22.09
CA TRP A 137 9.69 5.60 -20.86
C TRP A 137 10.48 4.61 -20.02
N SER A 138 11.27 3.72 -20.64
CA SER A 138 12.07 2.73 -19.93
C SER A 138 13.19 3.38 -19.12
N GLN A 139 13.78 4.43 -19.65
CA GLN A 139 14.79 5.25 -18.99
C GLN A 139 14.17 6.11 -17.88
N TRP A 140 13.00 6.71 -18.13
CA TRP A 140 12.32 7.57 -17.16
C TRP A 140 11.77 6.78 -15.97
N CYS A 141 11.33 5.54 -16.16
CA CYS A 141 10.93 4.64 -15.09
C CYS A 141 12.06 4.29 -14.11
N ARG A 142 13.32 4.54 -14.49
CA ARG A 142 14.51 4.28 -13.67
C ARG A 142 15.24 5.56 -13.26
N ALA A 143 14.73 6.72 -13.67
CA ALA A 143 15.39 8.00 -13.43
C ALA A 143 15.07 8.52 -12.02
N SER A 144 16.00 8.35 -11.10
CA SER A 144 15.91 8.88 -9.72
C SER A 144 16.23 10.40 -9.67
N LYS A 145 15.78 11.16 -10.67
CA LYS A 145 15.95 12.62 -10.72
C LYS A 145 14.91 13.30 -9.84
N PRO A 146 15.33 14.12 -8.85
CA PRO A 146 14.38 14.87 -8.03
C PRO A 146 13.77 16.04 -8.82
N LEU A 147 12.46 16.10 -8.87
CA LEU A 147 11.70 17.24 -9.34
C LEU A 147 11.22 18.05 -8.13
N ARG A 148 11.51 19.35 -8.11
CA ARG A 148 11.13 20.23 -7.01
C ARG A 148 10.10 21.25 -7.48
N PHE A 149 8.95 21.29 -6.80
CA PHE A 149 7.87 22.23 -7.05
C PHE A 149 7.68 23.11 -5.83
N ARG A 150 7.60 24.43 -6.02
CA ARG A 150 7.25 25.39 -4.97
C ARG A 150 5.83 25.86 -5.19
N ALA A 151 4.96 25.68 -4.20
CA ALA A 151 3.56 26.05 -4.27
C ALA A 151 3.35 27.58 -4.36
N THR A 152 4.32 28.37 -3.91
CA THR A 152 4.35 29.83 -3.96
C THR A 152 4.65 30.37 -5.37
N ARG A 153 5.28 29.57 -6.25
CA ARG A 153 5.62 30.01 -7.61
C ARG A 153 4.55 29.58 -8.63
N PRO A 154 4.16 30.42 -9.60
CA PRO A 154 3.11 30.10 -10.58
C PRO A 154 3.36 28.78 -11.32
N TRP A 155 4.57 28.55 -11.81
CA TRP A 155 4.96 27.32 -12.51
C TRP A 155 4.99 26.10 -11.60
N GLY A 156 5.47 26.26 -10.35
CA GLY A 156 5.42 25.19 -9.35
C GLY A 156 3.98 24.81 -8.99
N ARG A 157 3.12 25.82 -8.80
CA ARG A 157 1.68 25.61 -8.54
C ARG A 157 0.96 24.94 -9.72
N PHE A 158 1.31 25.32 -10.94
CA PHE A 158 0.80 24.68 -12.15
C PHE A 158 1.20 23.19 -12.19
N GLY A 159 2.49 22.88 -11.97
CA GLY A 159 2.98 21.49 -11.90
C GLY A 159 2.27 20.67 -10.81
N LEU A 160 2.12 21.22 -9.60
CA LEU A 160 1.41 20.56 -8.51
C LEU A 160 -0.07 20.32 -8.84
N ARG A 161 -0.76 21.28 -9.50
CA ARG A 161 -2.15 21.08 -9.95
C ARG A 161 -2.27 19.96 -10.98
N ARG A 162 -1.31 19.85 -11.91
CA ARG A 162 -1.28 18.76 -12.90
C ARG A 162 -1.06 17.41 -12.23
N LEU A 163 -0.11 17.33 -11.28
CA LEU A 163 0.11 16.10 -10.50
C LEU A 163 -1.13 15.73 -9.68
N ALA A 164 -1.72 16.68 -8.96
CA ALA A 164 -2.94 16.42 -8.19
C ALA A 164 -4.11 15.98 -9.07
N GLY A 165 -4.21 16.51 -10.30
CA GLY A 165 -5.21 16.12 -11.31
C GLY A 165 -5.11 14.66 -11.76
N LEU A 166 -3.94 14.03 -11.61
CA LEU A 166 -3.77 12.60 -11.88
C LEU A 166 -4.52 11.69 -10.89
N ARG A 167 -5.10 12.23 -9.82
CA ARG A 167 -5.87 11.47 -8.83
C ARG A 167 -6.91 10.55 -9.48
N ARG A 168 -7.67 11.05 -10.46
CA ARG A 168 -8.70 10.27 -11.19
C ARG A 168 -8.10 9.10 -11.99
N TRP A 169 -6.86 9.26 -12.46
CA TRP A 169 -6.15 8.27 -13.27
C TRP A 169 -5.32 7.29 -12.45
N ARG A 170 -5.17 7.53 -11.14
CA ARG A 170 -4.34 6.69 -10.24
C ARG A 170 -4.66 5.20 -10.35
N LEU A 171 -5.95 4.85 -10.50
CA LEU A 171 -6.40 3.45 -10.60
C LEU A 171 -5.83 2.68 -11.80
N PHE A 172 -5.40 3.39 -12.84
CA PHE A 172 -4.79 2.82 -14.04
C PHE A 172 -3.25 2.85 -13.99
N SER A 173 -2.67 3.32 -12.91
CA SER A 173 -1.23 3.48 -12.79
C SER A 173 -0.54 2.16 -12.40
N PRO A 174 0.70 1.91 -12.87
CA PRO A 174 1.50 0.76 -12.43
C PRO A 174 1.76 0.77 -10.93
N ARG A 175 1.86 1.95 -10.30
CA ARG A 175 2.02 2.08 -8.84
C ARG A 175 0.80 1.53 -8.11
N TYR A 176 -0.39 1.92 -8.50
CA TYR A 176 -1.62 1.41 -7.90
C TYR A 176 -1.78 -0.10 -8.07
N ALA A 177 -1.49 -0.62 -9.27
CA ALA A 177 -1.58 -2.05 -9.53
C ALA A 177 -0.66 -2.87 -8.58
N ARG A 178 0.58 -2.39 -8.36
CA ARG A 178 1.53 -3.01 -7.42
C ARG A 178 1.05 -2.94 -5.98
N GLU A 179 0.59 -1.77 -5.51
CA GLU A 179 0.08 -1.60 -4.15
C GLU A 179 -1.14 -2.48 -3.89
N ARG A 180 -2.05 -2.54 -4.86
CA ARG A 180 -3.23 -3.40 -4.77
C ARG A 180 -2.86 -4.88 -4.68
N ALA A 181 -1.97 -5.35 -5.54
CA ALA A 181 -1.52 -6.74 -5.55
C ALA A 181 -0.83 -7.09 -4.23
N TRP A 182 0.00 -6.18 -3.72
CA TRP A 182 0.68 -6.36 -2.45
C TRP A 182 -0.32 -6.45 -1.27
N VAL A 183 -1.27 -5.53 -1.18
CA VAL A 183 -2.29 -5.54 -0.11
C VAL A 183 -3.09 -6.86 -0.15
N GLU A 184 -3.52 -7.32 -1.32
CA GLU A 184 -4.24 -8.60 -1.43
C GLU A 184 -3.37 -9.78 -1.00
N HIS A 185 -2.09 -9.79 -1.37
CA HIS A 185 -1.15 -10.84 -0.95
C HIS A 185 -0.96 -10.83 0.57
N TRP A 186 -0.76 -9.66 1.18
CA TRP A 186 -0.64 -9.51 2.64
C TRP A 186 -1.89 -10.01 3.37
N LEU A 187 -3.09 -9.58 2.94
CA LEU A 187 -4.35 -10.05 3.52
C LEU A 187 -4.54 -11.56 3.35
N HIS A 188 -4.14 -12.12 2.21
CA HIS A 188 -4.16 -13.57 1.98
C HIS A 188 -3.21 -14.32 2.94
N MET A 189 -2.04 -13.78 3.21
CA MET A 189 -1.10 -14.38 4.18
C MET A 189 -1.65 -14.34 5.60
N ILE A 190 -2.35 -13.28 6.00
CA ILE A 190 -3.06 -13.22 7.29
C ILE A 190 -4.12 -14.31 7.36
N ASP A 191 -4.99 -14.46 6.36
CA ASP A 191 -6.01 -15.52 6.31
C ASP A 191 -5.40 -16.93 6.44
N ARG A 192 -4.28 -17.17 5.74
CA ARG A 192 -3.55 -18.44 5.84
C ARG A 192 -2.95 -18.65 7.23
N GLY A 193 -2.36 -17.58 7.80
CA GLY A 193 -1.80 -17.61 9.15
C GLY A 193 -2.82 -17.98 10.20
N LEU A 194 -4.01 -17.35 10.16
CA LEU A 194 -5.12 -17.66 11.06
C LEU A 194 -5.52 -19.13 11.03
N THR A 195 -5.40 -19.78 9.87
CA THR A 195 -5.79 -21.20 9.71
C THR A 195 -4.63 -22.15 10.00
N ARG A 196 -3.40 -21.80 9.68
CA ARG A 196 -2.24 -22.70 9.71
C ARG A 196 -1.39 -22.56 10.97
N GLN A 197 -1.14 -21.33 11.39
CA GLN A 197 -0.31 -21.01 12.56
C GLN A 197 -0.72 -19.66 13.15
N PRO A 198 -1.77 -19.62 13.99
CA PRO A 198 -2.30 -18.38 14.55
C PRO A 198 -1.27 -17.54 15.31
N ALA A 199 -0.28 -18.19 15.96
CA ALA A 199 0.80 -17.51 16.66
C ALA A 199 1.68 -16.60 15.76
N ALA A 200 1.74 -16.88 14.44
CA ALA A 200 2.49 -16.06 13.49
C ALA A 200 1.72 -14.85 12.97
N VAL A 201 0.41 -14.78 13.19
CA VAL A 201 -0.45 -13.72 12.62
C VAL A 201 -0.03 -12.31 13.05
N PRO A 202 0.30 -12.02 14.31
CA PRO A 202 0.74 -10.69 14.71
C PRO A 202 1.97 -10.19 13.90
N GLU A 203 2.96 -11.07 13.67
CA GLU A 203 4.14 -10.74 12.88
C GLU A 203 3.83 -10.56 11.39
N ILE A 204 2.93 -11.39 10.83
CA ILE A 204 2.47 -11.22 9.45
C ILE A 204 1.74 -9.87 9.30
N VAL A 205 0.90 -9.50 10.25
CA VAL A 205 0.20 -8.20 10.26
C VAL A 205 1.22 -7.06 10.36
N ALA A 206 2.14 -7.12 11.33
CA ALA A 206 3.15 -6.11 11.54
C ALA A 206 4.12 -5.97 10.35
N SER A 207 4.30 -7.00 9.52
CA SER A 207 5.17 -6.96 8.35
C SER A 207 4.78 -5.87 7.33
N ALA A 208 3.53 -5.39 7.35
CA ALA A 208 3.10 -4.27 6.51
C ALA A 208 3.89 -2.98 6.75
N THR A 209 4.51 -2.82 7.93
CA THR A 209 5.34 -1.65 8.26
C THR A 209 6.69 -1.63 7.52
N MET A 210 7.15 -2.76 6.97
CA MET A 210 8.40 -2.85 6.22
C MET A 210 8.38 -2.02 4.94
N ILE A 211 7.21 -1.79 4.38
CA ILE A 211 7.08 -1.06 3.13
C ILE A 211 6.73 0.39 3.43
N ALA A 212 7.72 1.25 3.41
CA ALA A 212 7.59 2.67 3.69
C ALA A 212 8.42 3.51 2.71
N GLY A 213 8.12 4.81 2.65
CA GLY A 213 8.88 5.77 1.85
C GLY A 213 8.56 5.72 0.35
N ASP A 214 9.53 6.19 -0.43
CA ASP A 214 9.48 6.32 -1.89
C ASP A 214 10.78 5.82 -2.54
N GLY A 215 10.82 5.81 -3.85
CA GLY A 215 12.01 5.49 -4.63
C GLY A 215 12.71 4.19 -4.19
N ALA A 216 13.97 4.30 -3.83
CA ALA A 216 14.80 3.16 -3.45
C ALA A 216 14.36 2.52 -2.12
N GLY A 217 13.92 3.32 -1.14
CA GLY A 217 13.44 2.83 0.16
C GLY A 217 12.21 1.95 -0.02
N TYR A 218 11.23 2.43 -0.77
CA TYR A 218 10.04 1.64 -1.10
C TYR A 218 10.38 0.34 -1.83
N ARG A 219 11.26 0.39 -2.86
CA ARG A 219 11.64 -0.82 -3.60
C ARG A 219 12.33 -1.84 -2.71
N ARG A 220 13.22 -1.38 -1.82
CA ARG A 220 13.89 -2.25 -0.83
C ARG A 220 12.86 -2.89 0.11
N GLY A 221 11.97 -2.09 0.71
CA GLY A 221 10.95 -2.61 1.62
C GLY A 221 10.04 -3.66 0.97
N VAL A 222 9.65 -3.46 -0.30
CA VAL A 222 8.89 -4.46 -1.06
C VAL A 222 9.72 -5.73 -1.30
N ALA A 223 11.00 -5.60 -1.70
CA ALA A 223 11.87 -6.73 -1.94
C ALA A 223 12.12 -7.54 -0.66
N ASP A 224 12.39 -6.86 0.45
CA ASP A 224 12.61 -7.48 1.76
C ASP A 224 11.35 -8.19 2.25
N TRP A 225 10.19 -7.55 2.11
CA TRP A 225 8.91 -8.17 2.43
C TRP A 225 8.66 -9.44 1.59
N CYS A 226 8.85 -9.36 0.28
CA CYS A 226 8.72 -10.53 -0.60
C CYS A 226 9.71 -11.64 -0.22
N ALA A 227 10.96 -11.30 0.11
CA ALA A 227 11.95 -12.28 0.52
C ALA A 227 11.50 -13.05 1.78
N ILE A 228 10.93 -12.37 2.77
CA ILE A 228 10.40 -13.01 3.98
C ILE A 228 9.16 -13.85 3.66
N ILE A 229 8.17 -13.26 3.00
CA ILE A 229 6.90 -13.95 2.75
C ILE A 229 7.05 -15.13 1.82
N ASP A 230 7.71 -14.94 0.66
CA ASP A 230 7.87 -15.99 -0.33
C ASP A 230 9.01 -16.98 0.04
N GLY A 231 10.01 -16.51 0.81
CA GLY A 231 11.13 -17.34 1.25
C GLY A 231 10.87 -18.18 2.51
N LEU A 232 10.07 -17.68 3.45
CA LEU A 232 9.83 -18.35 4.74
C LEU A 232 8.35 -18.70 4.93
N VAL A 233 7.46 -17.69 4.96
CA VAL A 233 6.07 -17.85 5.41
C VAL A 233 5.26 -18.75 4.47
N ARG A 234 5.30 -18.45 3.18
CA ARG A 234 4.56 -19.22 2.17
C ARG A 234 5.04 -20.68 2.07
N PRO A 235 6.37 -20.97 1.97
CA PRO A 235 6.84 -22.36 1.97
C PRO A 235 6.50 -23.11 3.25
N ALA A 236 6.53 -22.44 4.42
CA ALA A 236 6.13 -23.07 5.68
C ALA A 236 4.63 -23.42 5.67
N PHE A 237 3.75 -22.51 5.22
CA PHE A 237 2.32 -22.80 5.06
C PHE A 237 2.04 -23.88 4.01
N ASP A 238 2.88 -24.00 2.98
CA ASP A 238 2.80 -25.04 1.96
C ASP A 238 3.44 -26.38 2.40
N ARG A 239 3.96 -26.46 3.64
CA ARG A 239 4.68 -27.61 4.19
C ARG A 239 5.93 -28.00 3.39
N LYS A 240 6.51 -27.04 2.67
CA LYS A 240 7.77 -27.20 1.93
C LYS A 240 9.00 -26.81 2.74
N LEU A 241 8.78 -26.13 3.87
CA LEU A 241 9.81 -25.69 4.79
C LEU A 241 9.35 -26.00 6.22
N ALA A 242 10.16 -26.72 6.98
CA ALA A 242 9.86 -27.07 8.35
C ALA A 242 10.27 -25.92 9.30
N LEU A 243 9.36 -24.96 9.50
CA LEU A 243 9.52 -23.86 10.44
C LEU A 243 8.53 -24.02 11.59
N PRO A 244 8.98 -24.48 12.78
CA PRO A 244 8.08 -24.63 13.93
C PRO A 244 7.60 -23.29 14.47
N ASP A 245 8.43 -22.25 14.38
CA ASP A 245 8.10 -20.89 14.81
C ASP A 245 8.35 -19.89 13.66
N ILE A 246 7.28 -19.63 12.89
CA ILE A 246 7.33 -18.64 11.79
C ILE A 246 7.48 -17.23 12.35
N ALA A 247 6.90 -16.91 13.53
CA ALA A 247 6.98 -15.56 14.10
C ALA A 247 8.44 -15.21 14.44
N ALA A 248 9.14 -16.12 15.14
CA ALA A 248 10.56 -15.93 15.45
C ALA A 248 11.41 -15.80 14.19
N ALA A 249 11.18 -16.65 13.17
CA ALA A 249 11.90 -16.60 11.89
C ALA A 249 11.68 -15.27 11.14
N MET A 250 10.44 -14.75 11.14
CA MET A 250 10.14 -13.44 10.57
C MET A 250 10.81 -12.31 11.33
N GLY A 251 10.78 -12.35 12.67
CA GLY A 251 11.43 -11.36 13.53
C GLY A 251 12.94 -11.31 13.28
N GLU A 252 13.61 -12.48 13.23
CA GLU A 252 15.04 -12.60 12.93
C GLU A 252 15.36 -12.00 11.54
N ALA A 253 14.59 -12.36 10.51
CA ALA A 253 14.81 -11.84 9.17
C ALA A 253 14.60 -10.32 9.08
N ARG A 254 13.59 -9.77 9.77
CA ARG A 254 13.32 -8.32 9.81
C ARG A 254 14.44 -7.55 10.52
N ALA A 255 14.97 -8.09 11.62
CA ALA A 255 16.07 -7.48 12.36
C ALA A 255 17.37 -7.39 11.53
N ALA A 256 17.50 -8.20 10.49
CA ALA A 256 18.65 -8.20 9.60
C ALA A 256 18.63 -7.10 8.52
N SER A 257 17.61 -6.22 8.48
CA SER A 257 17.48 -5.20 7.41
C SER A 257 18.69 -4.28 7.28
N ASP A 258 19.38 -3.99 8.39
CA ASP A 258 20.57 -3.14 8.44
C ASP A 258 21.89 -3.93 8.49
N SER A 259 21.82 -5.26 8.41
CA SER A 259 23.00 -6.14 8.48
C SER A 259 23.68 -6.31 7.11
N PRO A 260 24.98 -6.65 7.06
CA PRO A 260 25.65 -7.04 5.84
C PRO A 260 24.94 -8.24 5.18
N GLY A 261 24.51 -8.08 3.92
CA GLY A 261 23.70 -9.06 3.19
C GLY A 261 22.19 -8.91 3.36
N GLY A 262 21.75 -8.14 4.37
CA GLY A 262 20.33 -7.77 4.54
C GLY A 262 19.38 -8.94 4.80
N VAL A 263 18.10 -8.67 4.60
CA VAL A 263 17.00 -9.63 4.81
C VAL A 263 17.16 -10.89 3.95
N ALA A 264 17.62 -10.77 2.71
CA ALA A 264 17.77 -11.92 1.81
C ALA A 264 18.77 -12.96 2.34
N ALA A 265 19.92 -12.51 2.87
CA ALA A 265 20.93 -13.41 3.47
C ALA A 265 20.41 -14.07 4.75
N ALA A 266 19.68 -13.33 5.58
CA ALA A 266 19.05 -13.88 6.77
C ALA A 266 18.02 -14.96 6.42
N VAL A 267 17.15 -14.71 5.44
CA VAL A 267 16.17 -15.68 4.94
C VAL A 267 16.87 -16.96 4.45
N GLU A 268 17.94 -16.84 3.69
CA GLU A 268 18.70 -18.01 3.20
C GLU A 268 19.34 -18.80 4.36
N THR A 269 19.87 -18.10 5.37
CA THR A 269 20.43 -18.74 6.59
C THR A 269 19.36 -19.49 7.36
N ILE A 270 18.18 -18.89 7.54
CA ILE A 270 17.05 -19.53 8.22
C ILE A 270 16.60 -20.77 7.46
N ARG A 271 16.51 -20.68 6.11
CA ARG A 271 16.15 -21.81 5.28
C ARG A 271 17.13 -22.97 5.38
N LYS A 272 18.44 -22.70 5.40
CA LYS A 272 19.47 -23.72 5.58
C LYS A 272 19.36 -24.43 6.93
N ARG A 273 19.05 -23.68 8.00
CA ARG A 273 18.82 -24.28 9.33
C ARG A 273 17.55 -25.13 9.39
N ALA A 274 16.51 -24.74 8.65
CA ALA A 274 15.25 -25.44 8.60
C ALA A 274 15.22 -26.64 7.62
N ALA A 275 16.21 -26.76 6.73
CA ALA A 275 16.35 -27.92 5.88
C ALA A 275 16.77 -29.11 6.76
N PRO A 276 16.13 -30.30 6.66
CA PRO A 276 16.62 -31.49 7.36
C PRO A 276 18.07 -31.72 6.94
N SER A 277 18.95 -31.98 7.93
CA SER A 277 20.32 -32.44 7.66
C SER A 277 20.23 -33.68 6.80
N ALA A 278 20.78 -33.65 5.58
CA ALA A 278 20.81 -34.76 4.64
C ALA A 278 21.63 -35.93 5.17
#